data_50060aa65d6c942ccc211c30117800c6
#
_entry.id   50060aa65d6c942ccc211c30117800c6
#
_cell.length_a   1.000
_cell.length_b   1.000
_cell.length_c   1.000
_cell.angle_alpha   90.00
_cell.angle_beta   90.00
_cell.angle_gamma   90.00
#
_symmetry.space_group_name_H-M   'P 1'
#
loop_
_entity.id
_entity.type
_entity.pdbx_description
1 polymer ?
#
loop_
_entity_poly.entity_id
_entity_poly.type
_entity_poly.pdbx_seq_one_letter_code
_entity_poly.pdbx_strand_id
1 'polypeptide(L)'
;MLVLIDTDPAISREDLLQFEEFLGKNLPEAMKNFYFQYNGGQPQVKGVHDDRHLFPFNSFDSLEEMRKSMKWFDDEALPAGFKATDLLHFAYDPRSGNYALSLRTEDYGKVYFYVLEEKAELYGQWPSFENFLNSFVEE
;
A
#
# COMPACT_ATOMS: atom_id res chain seq x y z
N MET A 1 -11.05 -13.95 -6.16
CA MET A 1 -11.04 -12.50 -6.47
C MET A 1 -11.23 -11.69 -5.19
N LEU A 2 -10.39 -10.70 -4.97
CA LEU A 2 -10.51 -9.85 -3.78
C LEU A 2 -11.69 -8.89 -3.91
N VAL A 3 -12.58 -8.90 -2.92
CA VAL A 3 -13.75 -8.02 -2.88
C VAL A 3 -13.65 -7.14 -1.64
N LEU A 4 -13.80 -5.83 -1.84
CA LEU A 4 -13.74 -4.85 -0.76
C LEU A 4 -15.13 -4.30 -0.43
N ILE A 5 -15.32 -3.96 0.86
CA ILE A 5 -16.48 -3.24 1.36
C ILE A 5 -16.02 -1.91 1.96
N ASP A 6 -16.98 -1.01 2.22
CA ASP A 6 -16.71 0.32 2.81
C ASP A 6 -15.73 1.13 1.98
N THR A 7 -15.86 1.06 0.65
CA THR A 7 -15.05 1.84 -0.27
C THR A 7 -15.53 3.28 -0.34
N ASP A 8 -14.61 4.19 -0.58
CA ASP A 8 -14.95 5.60 -0.87
C ASP A 8 -15.56 5.71 -2.29
N PRO A 9 -16.16 6.85 -2.63
CA PRO A 9 -16.68 7.07 -3.99
C PRO A 9 -15.61 6.80 -5.05
N ALA A 10 -16.03 6.25 -6.18
CA ALA A 10 -15.14 5.89 -7.28
C ALA A 10 -14.34 7.11 -7.77
N ILE A 11 -13.09 6.87 -8.11
CA ILE A 11 -12.22 7.92 -8.64
C ILE A 11 -12.37 8.01 -10.16
N SER A 12 -12.15 9.22 -10.68
CA SER A 12 -12.09 9.48 -12.11
C SER A 12 -10.65 9.32 -12.62
N ARG A 13 -10.52 9.27 -13.94
CA ARG A 13 -9.19 9.29 -14.56
C ARG A 13 -8.42 10.55 -14.19
N GLU A 14 -9.11 11.68 -14.11
CA GLU A 14 -8.53 12.97 -13.71
C GLU A 14 -8.00 12.92 -12.26
N ASP A 15 -8.77 12.32 -11.34
CA ASP A 15 -8.34 12.16 -9.95
C ASP A 15 -7.02 11.40 -9.87
N LEU A 16 -6.88 10.34 -10.65
CA LEU A 16 -5.67 9.53 -10.66
C LEU A 16 -4.49 10.29 -11.24
N LEU A 17 -4.69 11.03 -12.34
CA LEU A 17 -3.65 11.85 -12.94
C LEU A 17 -3.15 12.92 -11.98
N GLN A 18 -4.04 13.58 -11.26
CA GLN A 18 -3.68 14.57 -10.25
C GLN A 18 -2.88 13.94 -9.12
N PHE A 19 -3.24 12.73 -8.72
CA PHE A 19 -2.51 12.00 -7.69
C PHE A 19 -1.09 11.64 -8.15
N GLU A 20 -0.94 11.14 -9.36
CA GLU A 20 0.39 10.85 -9.93
C GLU A 20 1.24 12.11 -10.06
N GLU A 21 0.64 13.23 -10.43
CA GLU A 21 1.30 14.53 -10.46
C GLU A 21 1.79 14.94 -9.07
N PHE A 22 0.94 14.74 -8.07
CA PHE A 22 1.30 15.01 -6.67
C PHE A 22 2.48 14.16 -6.22
N LEU A 23 2.50 12.89 -6.58
CA LEU A 23 3.61 11.98 -6.25
C LEU A 23 4.88 12.26 -7.03
N GLY A 24 4.76 12.82 -8.24
CA GLY A 24 5.87 12.97 -9.17
C GLY A 24 6.29 11.64 -9.80
N LYS A 25 5.45 10.63 -9.72
CA LYS A 25 5.70 9.28 -10.25
C LYS A 25 4.40 8.67 -10.75
N ASN A 26 4.51 7.80 -11.75
CA ASN A 26 3.39 7.00 -12.21
C ASN A 26 3.20 5.80 -11.27
N LEU A 27 1.96 5.38 -11.10
CA LEU A 27 1.63 4.16 -10.37
C LEU A 27 1.72 2.95 -11.29
N PRO A 28 2.02 1.75 -10.75
CA PRO A 28 1.92 0.52 -11.53
C PRO A 28 0.50 0.31 -12.06
N GLU A 29 0.37 -0.30 -13.24
CA GLU A 29 -0.92 -0.54 -13.87
C GLU A 29 -1.87 -1.35 -12.99
N ALA A 30 -1.36 -2.39 -12.31
CA ALA A 30 -2.17 -3.20 -11.41
C ALA A 30 -2.80 -2.36 -10.29
N MET A 31 -2.05 -1.40 -9.75
CA MET A 31 -2.56 -0.51 -8.71
C MET A 31 -3.59 0.47 -9.26
N LYS A 32 -3.35 1.03 -10.45
CA LYS A 32 -4.32 1.91 -11.10
C LYS A 32 -5.65 1.19 -11.32
N ASN A 33 -5.62 -0.01 -11.89
CA ASN A 33 -6.81 -0.82 -12.15
C ASN A 33 -7.55 -1.14 -10.86
N PHE A 34 -6.82 -1.49 -9.81
CA PHE A 34 -7.40 -1.78 -8.51
C PHE A 34 -8.14 -0.57 -7.94
N TYR A 35 -7.52 0.62 -7.98
CA TYR A 35 -8.13 1.83 -7.44
C TYR A 35 -9.28 2.37 -8.28
N PHE A 36 -9.33 2.07 -9.58
CA PHE A 36 -10.52 2.37 -10.38
C PHE A 36 -11.70 1.48 -9.98
N GLN A 37 -11.43 0.28 -9.51
CA GLN A 37 -12.46 -0.63 -9.06
C GLN A 37 -12.89 -0.35 -7.62
N TYR A 38 -11.92 -0.10 -6.74
CA TYR A 38 -12.14 0.15 -5.31
C TYR A 38 -11.27 1.32 -4.84
N ASN A 39 -11.89 2.40 -4.41
CA ASN A 39 -11.16 3.52 -3.82
C ASN A 39 -10.97 3.29 -2.32
N GLY A 40 -10.05 2.38 -1.98
CA GLY A 40 -9.85 1.94 -0.61
C GLY A 40 -10.91 0.95 -0.16
N GLY A 41 -10.92 0.61 1.11
CA GLY A 41 -11.91 -0.28 1.71
C GLY A 41 -11.33 -1.48 2.41
N GLN A 42 -12.21 -2.31 2.95
CA GLN A 42 -11.85 -3.49 3.73
C GLN A 42 -12.09 -4.76 2.93
N PRO A 43 -11.08 -5.63 2.81
CA PRO A 43 -11.31 -6.95 2.23
C PRO A 43 -12.05 -7.84 3.22
N GLN A 44 -12.79 -8.82 2.71
CA GLN A 44 -13.46 -9.81 3.56
C GLN A 44 -12.46 -10.77 4.17
N VAL A 45 -11.34 -11.01 3.48
CA VAL A 45 -10.22 -11.80 4.00
C VAL A 45 -9.24 -10.88 4.69
N LYS A 46 -8.81 -11.23 5.90
CA LYS A 46 -8.01 -10.37 6.77
C LYS A 46 -6.55 -10.77 6.90
N GLY A 47 -6.09 -11.68 6.05
CA GLY A 47 -4.70 -12.11 6.05
C GLY A 47 -4.08 -12.05 4.67
N VAL A 48 -2.80 -11.68 4.63
CA VAL A 48 -2.02 -11.69 3.40
C VAL A 48 -0.67 -12.34 3.70
N HIS A 49 -0.22 -13.24 2.82
CA HIS A 49 1.04 -13.94 3.07
C HIS A 49 2.10 -13.59 2.02
N ASP A 50 3.35 -13.58 2.46
CA ASP A 50 4.48 -13.59 1.56
C ASP A 50 5.06 -15.02 1.51
N ASP A 51 6.30 -15.16 1.06
CA ASP A 51 6.96 -16.49 0.95
C ASP A 51 7.16 -17.19 2.29
N ARG A 52 7.10 -16.46 3.41
CA ARG A 52 7.50 -16.97 4.72
C ARG A 52 6.43 -16.88 5.79
N HIS A 53 5.60 -15.84 5.76
CA HIS A 53 4.72 -15.51 6.88
C HIS A 53 3.34 -15.09 6.42
N LEU A 54 2.38 -15.23 7.32
CA LEU A 54 1.04 -14.67 7.18
C LEU A 54 0.99 -13.39 8.02
N PHE A 55 0.54 -12.30 7.41
CA PHE A 55 0.45 -10.99 8.06
C PHE A 55 -1.01 -10.56 8.21
N PRO A 56 -1.37 -9.90 9.30
CA PRO A 56 -2.72 -9.37 9.46
C PRO A 56 -2.94 -8.19 8.54
N PHE A 57 -4.19 -7.97 8.15
CA PHE A 57 -4.56 -6.88 7.26
C PHE A 57 -5.86 -6.26 7.72
N ASN A 58 -5.95 -4.92 7.73
CA ASN A 58 -7.18 -4.24 8.07
C ASN A 58 -7.84 -3.61 6.84
N SER A 59 -7.23 -2.58 6.27
CA SER A 59 -7.87 -1.80 5.20
C SER A 59 -6.88 -1.23 4.21
N PHE A 60 -7.36 -1.07 2.97
CA PHE A 60 -6.71 -0.22 1.98
C PHE A 60 -7.14 1.22 2.20
N ASP A 61 -6.19 2.14 2.13
CA ASP A 61 -6.48 3.57 2.14
C ASP A 61 -7.12 3.99 0.82
N SER A 62 -8.01 5.00 0.88
CA SER A 62 -8.49 5.67 -0.31
C SER A 62 -7.37 6.52 -0.91
N LEU A 63 -7.59 7.00 -2.13
CA LEU A 63 -6.63 7.88 -2.80
C LEU A 63 -6.36 9.13 -1.96
N GLU A 64 -7.40 9.73 -1.39
CA GLU A 64 -7.26 10.91 -0.55
C GLU A 64 -6.51 10.62 0.75
N GLU A 65 -6.79 9.46 1.37
CA GLU A 65 -6.10 9.05 2.59
C GLU A 65 -4.61 8.82 2.34
N MET A 66 -4.26 8.20 1.21
CA MET A 66 -2.86 8.05 0.82
C MET A 66 -2.17 9.39 0.65
N ARG A 67 -2.85 10.34 0.01
CA ARG A 67 -2.32 11.69 -0.19
C ARG A 67 -2.04 12.39 1.14
N LYS A 68 -2.96 12.27 2.09
CA LYS A 68 -2.79 12.84 3.44
C LYS A 68 -1.63 12.17 4.19
N SER A 69 -1.54 10.85 4.12
CA SER A 69 -0.54 10.09 4.88
C SER A 69 0.89 10.37 4.41
N MET A 70 1.09 10.78 3.17
CA MET A 70 2.42 11.14 2.67
C MET A 70 3.11 12.22 3.52
N LYS A 71 2.34 13.00 4.28
CA LYS A 71 2.87 14.07 5.14
C LYS A 71 3.25 13.60 6.53
N TRP A 72 2.85 12.39 6.91
CA TRP A 72 3.00 11.89 8.29
C TRP A 72 4.28 11.11 8.52
N PHE A 73 4.89 10.60 7.46
CA PHE A 73 6.06 9.73 7.58
C PHE A 73 7.35 10.53 7.43
N ASP A 74 8.17 10.50 8.48
CA ASP A 74 9.51 11.09 8.46
C ASP A 74 10.52 10.03 7.98
N ASP A 75 11.57 10.46 7.33
CA ASP A 75 12.62 9.56 6.84
C ASP A 75 13.18 8.66 7.95
N GLU A 76 13.31 9.21 9.16
CA GLU A 76 13.85 8.49 10.31
C GLU A 76 12.95 7.39 10.84
N ALA A 77 11.64 7.49 10.59
CA ALA A 77 10.65 6.51 11.03
C ALA A 77 10.52 5.33 10.07
N LEU A 78 11.19 5.36 8.93
CA LEU A 78 11.09 4.34 7.90
C LEU A 78 12.19 3.29 8.03
N PRO A 79 12.01 2.12 7.41
CA PRO A 79 13.08 1.13 7.34
C PRO A 79 14.36 1.71 6.74
N ALA A 80 15.50 1.20 7.15
CA ALA A 80 16.80 1.68 6.68
C ALA A 80 16.88 1.68 5.16
N GLY A 81 17.37 2.77 4.59
CA GLY A 81 17.55 2.91 3.15
C GLY A 81 16.37 3.56 2.43
N PHE A 82 15.27 3.86 3.14
CA PHE A 82 14.10 4.52 2.55
C PHE A 82 13.95 5.95 3.02
N LYS A 83 13.53 6.82 2.12
CA LYS A 83 13.07 8.18 2.42
C LYS A 83 11.54 8.21 2.32
N ALA A 84 10.92 9.20 2.94
CA ALA A 84 9.45 9.34 2.91
C ALA A 84 8.89 9.37 1.48
N THR A 85 9.62 9.99 0.55
CA THR A 85 9.20 10.07 -0.85
C THR A 85 9.40 8.76 -1.63
N ASP A 86 10.08 7.78 -1.06
CA ASP A 86 10.32 6.47 -1.70
C ASP A 86 9.17 5.50 -1.55
N LEU A 87 8.30 5.71 -0.58
CA LEU A 87 7.23 4.76 -0.24
C LEU A 87 5.87 5.41 -0.28
N LEU A 88 4.94 4.74 -0.95
CA LEU A 88 3.52 5.10 -0.93
C LEU A 88 2.80 4.14 0.02
N HIS A 89 2.40 4.63 1.19
CA HIS A 89 1.66 3.84 2.17
C HIS A 89 0.20 3.75 1.73
N PHE A 90 -0.26 2.54 1.41
CA PHE A 90 -1.59 2.36 0.83
C PHE A 90 -2.52 1.49 1.70
N ALA A 91 -2.00 0.86 2.74
CA ALA A 91 -2.80 -0.03 3.59
C ALA A 91 -2.15 -0.18 4.96
N TYR A 92 -2.93 -0.70 5.90
CA TYR A 92 -2.48 -0.88 7.28
C TYR A 92 -3.10 -2.12 7.91
N ASP A 93 -2.45 -2.61 8.98
CA ASP A 93 -2.97 -3.71 9.78
C ASP A 93 -3.75 -3.16 11.00
N PRO A 94 -4.32 -4.04 11.84
CA PRO A 94 -5.08 -3.59 13.03
C PRO A 94 -4.24 -2.93 14.12
N ARG A 95 -2.92 -2.90 14.00
CA ARG A 95 -2.01 -2.35 15.02
C ARG A 95 -1.23 -1.17 14.45
N SER A 96 0.06 -1.34 14.29
CA SER A 96 0.97 -0.29 13.80
C SER A 96 1.71 -0.70 12.54
N GLY A 97 1.24 -1.75 11.86
CA GLY A 97 1.84 -2.22 10.61
C GLY A 97 1.37 -1.43 9.40
N ASN A 98 2.27 -1.26 8.46
CA ASN A 98 2.02 -0.51 7.23
C ASN A 98 2.42 -1.31 6.01
N TYR A 99 1.59 -1.24 4.98
CA TYR A 99 1.89 -1.80 3.67
C TYR A 99 2.20 -0.64 2.73
N ALA A 100 3.35 -0.70 2.07
CA ALA A 100 3.80 0.40 1.24
C ALA A 100 4.34 -0.08 -0.11
N LEU A 101 4.10 0.71 -1.14
CA LEU A 101 4.59 0.47 -2.49
C LEU A 101 5.85 1.29 -2.72
N SER A 102 6.92 0.64 -3.21
CA SER A 102 8.15 1.36 -3.53
C SER A 102 7.99 2.18 -4.81
N LEU A 103 8.39 3.44 -4.73
CA LEU A 103 8.47 4.35 -5.86
C LEU A 103 9.92 4.58 -6.29
N ARG A 104 10.89 3.89 -5.66
CA ARG A 104 12.29 3.99 -6.05
C ARG A 104 12.52 3.31 -7.40
N THR A 105 13.52 3.77 -8.14
CA THR A 105 13.86 3.21 -9.45
C THR A 105 14.30 1.74 -9.34
N GLU A 106 15.13 1.43 -8.33
CA GLU A 106 15.76 0.11 -8.18
C GLU A 106 14.79 -1.03 -7.83
N ASP A 107 13.67 -0.71 -7.18
CA ASP A 107 12.66 -1.70 -6.78
C ASP A 107 11.23 -1.21 -7.01
N TYR A 108 11.04 -0.41 -8.04
CA TYR A 108 9.75 0.20 -8.38
C TYR A 108 8.62 -0.85 -8.44
N GLY A 109 7.55 -0.56 -7.71
CA GLY A 109 6.36 -1.41 -7.70
C GLY A 109 6.38 -2.54 -6.67
N LYS A 110 7.51 -2.76 -6.01
CA LYS A 110 7.62 -3.76 -4.95
C LYS A 110 6.80 -3.32 -3.73
N VAL A 111 6.18 -4.27 -3.05
CA VAL A 111 5.37 -3.99 -1.86
C VAL A 111 6.10 -4.50 -0.63
N TYR A 112 6.08 -3.69 0.41
CA TYR A 112 6.71 -4.00 1.69
C TYR A 112 5.73 -3.89 2.84
N PHE A 113 5.91 -4.73 3.85
CA PHE A 113 5.22 -4.62 5.14
C PHE A 113 6.23 -4.34 6.23
N TYR A 114 5.98 -3.32 7.05
CA TYR A 114 6.80 -3.02 8.21
C TYR A 114 5.94 -2.47 9.35
N VAL A 115 6.48 -2.50 10.56
CA VAL A 115 5.79 -2.04 11.75
C VAL A 115 6.48 -0.78 12.28
N LEU A 116 5.68 0.23 12.63
CA LEU A 116 6.16 1.46 13.25
C LEU A 116 6.47 1.18 14.72
N GLU A 117 7.70 0.81 14.98
CA GLU A 117 8.24 0.61 16.33
C GLU A 117 9.54 1.40 16.43
N GLU A 118 10.23 1.24 17.55
CA GLU A 118 11.50 1.91 17.82
C GLU A 118 12.50 1.73 16.67
N LYS A 119 12.43 0.58 16.00
CA LYS A 119 13.15 0.33 14.75
C LYS A 119 12.16 -0.18 13.72
N ALA A 120 11.94 0.57 12.67
CA ALA A 120 11.14 0.12 11.55
C ALA A 120 11.94 -0.94 10.78
N GLU A 121 11.48 -2.19 10.81
CA GLU A 121 12.10 -3.30 10.10
C GLU A 121 11.14 -3.86 9.06
N LEU A 122 11.68 -4.31 7.93
CA LEU A 122 10.90 -4.97 6.90
C LEU A 122 10.58 -6.41 7.35
N TYR A 123 9.30 -6.73 7.46
CA TYR A 123 8.85 -8.08 7.83
C TYR A 123 8.34 -8.87 6.65
N GLY A 124 7.75 -8.21 5.66
CA GLY A 124 7.19 -8.85 4.49
C GLY A 124 7.51 -8.12 3.21
N GLN A 125 7.50 -8.84 2.09
CA GLN A 125 7.70 -8.23 0.79
C GLN A 125 7.06 -9.05 -0.32
N TRP A 126 6.61 -8.35 -1.36
CA TRP A 126 6.01 -8.94 -2.55
C TRP A 126 6.63 -8.29 -3.79
N PRO A 127 6.88 -9.08 -4.85
CA PRO A 127 7.54 -8.53 -6.04
C PRO A 127 6.78 -7.43 -6.75
N SER A 128 5.44 -7.43 -6.65
CA SER A 128 4.59 -6.45 -7.32
C SER A 128 3.28 -6.28 -6.58
N PHE A 129 2.55 -5.23 -6.92
CA PHE A 129 1.21 -5.01 -6.37
C PHE A 129 0.25 -6.13 -6.77
N GLU A 130 0.36 -6.65 -8.00
CA GLU A 130 -0.46 -7.78 -8.45
C GLU A 130 -0.20 -9.02 -7.61
N ASN A 131 1.07 -9.36 -7.34
CA ASN A 131 1.43 -10.48 -6.46
C ASN A 131 0.86 -10.27 -5.06
N PHE A 132 0.92 -9.05 -4.55
CA PHE A 132 0.34 -8.70 -3.26
C PHE A 132 -1.17 -8.98 -3.23
N LEU A 133 -1.91 -8.49 -4.22
CA LEU A 133 -3.36 -8.71 -4.29
C LEU A 133 -3.72 -10.20 -4.35
N ASN A 134 -2.90 -10.99 -5.03
CA ASN A 134 -3.11 -12.43 -5.17
C ASN A 134 -2.71 -13.22 -3.92
N SER A 135 -2.14 -12.57 -2.93
CA SER A 135 -1.62 -13.21 -1.71
C SER A 135 -2.58 -13.15 -0.52
N PHE A 136 -3.78 -12.64 -0.71
CA PHE A 136 -4.79 -12.65 0.33
C PHE A 136 -5.39 -14.04 0.49
N VAL A 137 -5.52 -14.49 1.73
CA VAL A 137 -6.00 -15.84 2.06
C VAL A 137 -7.03 -15.79 3.17
N GLU A 138 -7.94 -16.76 3.14
CA GLU A 138 -8.88 -16.98 4.25
C GLU A 138 -8.14 -17.67 5.39
N GLU A 139 -8.40 -17.20 6.60
CA GLU A 139 -7.88 -17.83 7.79
C GLU A 139 -8.65 -19.11 8.14
#